data_1f38b65e61b1edb72189e52be4fc3727
#
_entry.id   1f38b65e61b1edb72189e52be4fc3727
#
_cell.length_a   1.000
_cell.length_b   1.000
_cell.length_c   1.000
_cell.angle_alpha   90.00
_cell.angle_beta   90.00
_cell.angle_gamma   90.00
#
_symmetry.space_group_name_H-M   'P 1'
#
loop_
_entity.id
_entity.type
_entity.pdbx_description
1 polymer ?
#
loop_
_entity_poly.entity_id
_entity_poly.type
_entity_poly.pdbx_seq_one_letter_code
_entity_poly.pdbx_strand_id
1 'polypeptide(L)'
;MGKTYFKSYIWLLEMLQSRGPMTLRQLQELWRQSSINEEKKNLAPRTFANHIASIADVFGIDIVCDRRTNKYSIDNEGDIGGDPIRTWMLDVLSMNSLLSESAGLRDRVFFEDVPSGRKYLAVIIQAIRDCKKVKARYKSYRKDSEETLVLEPYFLKEFKRRWYLYAYKGDSDGPHMLALDRMLEVQLLPDSFKLPKKFSAADYFLGIYGTRVYPNMKKEKVLLKVSPMQSHYFRSLPLHASQKELETHDDYSIFSYDVTIDFDFRQDVLSFGSDVEVLSPEVLRRQMAEIANNLSKKYGYEQTKEAID
;
A
#
# COMPACT_ATOMS: atom_id res chain seq x y z
N MET A 1 -15.72 -26.73 13.41
CA MET A 1 -14.57 -27.29 12.64
C MET A 1 -13.80 -26.25 11.80
N GLY A 2 -14.40 -25.16 11.30
CA GLY A 2 -13.74 -24.23 10.39
C GLY A 2 -12.57 -23.37 10.94
N LYS A 3 -12.59 -22.97 12.20
CA LYS A 3 -11.58 -22.02 12.74
C LYS A 3 -10.16 -22.58 12.86
N THR A 4 -10.00 -23.87 13.14
CA THR A 4 -8.68 -24.49 13.33
C THR A 4 -7.92 -24.67 12.00
N TYR A 5 -8.63 -25.04 10.93
CA TYR A 5 -8.01 -25.21 9.61
C TYR A 5 -7.54 -23.88 9.00
N PHE A 6 -8.32 -22.82 9.19
CA PHE A 6 -7.94 -21.48 8.70
C PHE A 6 -6.61 -20.99 9.30
N LYS A 7 -6.40 -21.20 10.61
CA LYS A 7 -5.12 -20.89 11.27
C LYS A 7 -3.97 -21.71 10.67
N SER A 8 -4.21 -22.98 10.33
CA SER A 8 -3.20 -23.85 9.71
C SER A 8 -2.81 -23.37 8.31
N TYR A 9 -3.74 -22.83 7.53
CA TYR A 9 -3.46 -22.29 6.19
C TYR A 9 -2.58 -21.05 6.27
N ILE A 10 -2.92 -20.13 7.17
CA ILE A 10 -2.13 -18.90 7.39
C ILE A 10 -0.72 -19.26 7.85
N TRP A 11 -0.60 -20.16 8.83
CA TRP A 11 0.69 -20.64 9.31
C TRP A 11 1.55 -21.23 8.18
N LEU A 12 0.96 -22.05 7.31
CA LEU A 12 1.68 -22.65 6.20
C LEU A 12 2.21 -21.61 5.21
N LEU A 13 1.36 -20.64 4.86
CA LEU A 13 1.75 -19.53 3.99
C LEU A 13 2.85 -18.68 4.61
N GLU A 14 2.75 -18.36 5.90
CA GLU A 14 3.75 -17.61 6.64
C GLU A 14 5.13 -18.35 6.68
N MET A 15 5.12 -19.65 6.93
CA MET A 15 6.35 -20.44 6.93
C MET A 15 7.04 -20.43 5.58
N LEU A 16 6.28 -20.61 4.48
CA LEU A 16 6.83 -20.60 3.14
C LEU A 16 7.28 -19.21 2.68
N GLN A 17 6.61 -18.17 3.12
CA GLN A 17 6.96 -16.78 2.81
C GLN A 17 8.22 -16.33 3.57
N SER A 18 8.27 -16.58 4.88
CA SER A 18 9.34 -16.08 5.76
C SER A 18 10.64 -16.88 5.66
N ARG A 19 10.53 -18.19 5.44
CA ARG A 19 11.70 -19.11 5.42
C ARG A 19 12.06 -19.64 4.05
N GLY A 20 11.27 -19.30 3.03
CA GLY A 20 11.46 -19.76 1.65
C GLY A 20 11.08 -21.24 1.43
N PRO A 21 11.58 -21.87 0.35
CA PRO A 21 11.19 -23.22 -0.04
C PRO A 21 11.56 -24.28 1.00
N MET A 22 10.59 -25.11 1.44
CA MET A 22 10.76 -26.11 2.50
C MET A 22 10.23 -27.48 2.10
N THR A 23 10.86 -28.54 2.62
CA THR A 23 10.35 -29.91 2.49
C THR A 23 9.17 -30.13 3.45
N LEU A 24 8.30 -31.11 3.12
CA LEU A 24 7.21 -31.49 4.02
C LEU A 24 7.72 -31.91 5.42
N ARG A 25 8.88 -32.57 5.50
CA ARG A 25 9.49 -32.97 6.77
C ARG A 25 9.85 -31.75 7.63
N GLN A 26 10.42 -30.71 7.04
CA GLN A 26 10.75 -29.46 7.74
C GLN A 26 9.46 -28.75 8.23
N LEU A 27 8.43 -28.69 7.39
CA LEU A 27 7.14 -28.14 7.77
C LEU A 27 6.49 -28.93 8.89
N GLN A 28 6.56 -30.26 8.88
CA GLN A 28 6.05 -31.11 9.96
C GLN A 28 6.75 -30.87 11.30
N GLU A 29 8.07 -30.65 11.27
CA GLU A 29 8.84 -30.36 12.49
C GLU A 29 8.44 -29.01 13.09
N LEU A 30 8.35 -27.98 12.25
CA LEU A 30 7.91 -26.64 12.67
C LEU A 30 6.44 -26.65 13.15
N TRP A 31 5.59 -27.43 12.49
CA TRP A 31 4.18 -27.58 12.91
C TRP A 31 4.04 -28.16 14.31
N ARG A 32 4.85 -29.15 14.68
CA ARG A 32 4.85 -29.72 16.04
C ARG A 32 5.23 -28.70 17.11
N GLN A 33 6.07 -27.73 16.76
CA GLN A 33 6.56 -26.68 17.68
C GLN A 33 5.66 -25.46 17.71
N SER A 34 4.73 -25.34 16.74
CA SER A 34 3.87 -24.18 16.61
C SER A 34 2.85 -24.10 17.75
N SER A 35 2.65 -22.90 18.28
CA SER A 35 1.61 -22.57 19.27
C SER A 35 0.20 -22.74 18.70
N ILE A 36 0.02 -22.62 17.40
CA ILE A 36 -1.24 -22.85 16.70
C ILE A 36 -1.69 -24.31 16.78
N ASN A 37 -0.73 -25.22 16.89
CA ASN A 37 -0.95 -26.67 17.04
C ASN A 37 -1.16 -27.04 18.51
N GLU A 38 -2.19 -26.50 19.14
CA GLU A 38 -2.52 -26.73 20.57
C GLU A 38 -2.62 -28.23 20.91
N GLU A 39 -3.14 -29.03 19.98
CA GLU A 39 -3.32 -30.47 20.15
C GLU A 39 -2.08 -31.31 19.77
N LYS A 40 -0.98 -30.66 19.39
CA LYS A 40 0.27 -31.28 18.92
C LYS A 40 0.07 -32.38 17.88
N LYS A 41 -0.92 -32.21 17.01
CA LYS A 41 -1.25 -33.14 15.92
C LYS A 41 -0.14 -33.11 14.85
N ASN A 42 0.13 -34.29 14.27
CA ASN A 42 1.01 -34.37 13.11
C ASN A 42 0.35 -33.79 11.87
N LEU A 43 1.12 -33.07 11.07
CA LEU A 43 0.72 -32.65 9.73
C LEU A 43 0.92 -33.84 8.77
N ALA A 44 -0.09 -34.71 8.67
CA ALA A 44 -0.03 -35.88 7.79
C ALA A 44 0.04 -35.44 6.30
N PRO A 45 0.70 -36.21 5.41
CA PRO A 45 0.81 -35.86 3.99
C PRO A 45 -0.54 -35.56 3.31
N ARG A 46 -1.57 -36.34 3.63
CA ARG A 46 -2.92 -36.13 3.11
C ARG A 46 -3.53 -34.82 3.61
N THR A 47 -3.34 -34.50 4.90
CA THR A 47 -3.80 -33.23 5.49
C THR A 47 -3.10 -32.04 4.85
N PHE A 48 -1.80 -32.16 4.64
CA PHE A 48 -0.97 -31.16 3.97
C PHE A 48 -1.45 -30.91 2.53
N ALA A 49 -1.69 -31.98 1.75
CA ALA A 49 -2.21 -31.87 0.39
C ALA A 49 -3.59 -31.20 0.36
N ASN A 50 -4.47 -31.53 1.32
CA ASN A 50 -5.77 -30.86 1.45
C ASN A 50 -5.62 -29.38 1.82
N HIS A 51 -4.64 -29.03 2.67
CA HIS A 51 -4.38 -27.64 3.00
C HIS A 51 -3.91 -26.84 1.78
N ILE A 52 -3.02 -27.39 0.95
CA ILE A 52 -2.59 -26.77 -0.31
C ILE A 52 -3.79 -26.50 -1.22
N ALA A 53 -4.64 -27.52 -1.44
CA ALA A 53 -5.81 -27.38 -2.28
C ALA A 53 -6.79 -26.32 -1.75
N SER A 54 -7.01 -26.30 -0.42
CA SER A 54 -7.88 -25.29 0.19
C SER A 54 -7.29 -23.89 0.16
N ILE A 55 -5.96 -23.75 0.26
CA ILE A 55 -5.26 -22.46 0.12
C ILE A 55 -5.45 -21.92 -1.29
N ALA A 56 -5.30 -22.76 -2.30
CA ALA A 56 -5.53 -22.37 -3.70
C ALA A 56 -6.99 -21.92 -3.91
N ASP A 57 -7.96 -22.67 -3.38
CA ASP A 57 -9.39 -22.35 -3.51
C ASP A 57 -9.79 -21.07 -2.76
N VAL A 58 -9.33 -20.90 -1.52
CA VAL A 58 -9.76 -19.79 -0.65
C VAL A 58 -8.98 -18.50 -0.91
N PHE A 59 -7.69 -18.60 -1.17
CA PHE A 59 -6.78 -17.43 -1.30
C PHE A 59 -6.29 -17.20 -2.74
N GLY A 60 -6.55 -18.12 -3.67
CA GLY A 60 -5.99 -18.04 -5.02
C GLY A 60 -4.46 -18.12 -5.02
N ILE A 61 -3.85 -18.77 -4.03
CA ILE A 61 -2.41 -18.89 -3.87
C ILE A 61 -2.01 -20.34 -4.13
N ASP A 62 -1.20 -20.55 -5.17
CA ASP A 62 -0.68 -21.86 -5.50
C ASP A 62 0.60 -22.15 -4.73
N ILE A 63 0.67 -23.35 -4.13
CA ILE A 63 1.87 -23.88 -3.50
C ILE A 63 2.36 -25.02 -4.39
N VAL A 64 3.53 -24.83 -5.00
CA VAL A 64 4.14 -25.78 -5.92
C VAL A 64 5.26 -26.58 -5.25
N CYS A 65 5.47 -27.81 -5.74
CA CYS A 65 6.56 -28.66 -5.29
C CYS A 65 7.62 -28.80 -6.39
N ASP A 66 8.83 -28.35 -6.13
CA ASP A 66 9.97 -28.71 -6.98
C ASP A 66 10.33 -30.20 -6.78
N ARG A 67 10.04 -31.00 -7.81
CA ARG A 67 10.26 -32.45 -7.76
C ARG A 67 11.73 -32.86 -7.62
N ARG A 68 12.67 -31.99 -7.98
CA ARG A 68 14.11 -32.25 -7.86
C ARG A 68 14.59 -32.14 -6.42
N THR A 69 14.06 -31.16 -5.68
CA THR A 69 14.46 -30.88 -4.30
C THR A 69 13.44 -31.36 -3.27
N ASN A 70 12.25 -31.76 -3.70
CA ASN A 70 11.07 -32.06 -2.86
C ASN A 70 10.73 -30.90 -1.91
N LYS A 71 10.99 -29.67 -2.32
CA LYS A 71 10.63 -28.46 -1.57
C LYS A 71 9.37 -27.83 -2.13
N TYR A 72 8.54 -27.38 -1.21
CA TYR A 72 7.32 -26.61 -1.50
C TYR A 72 7.62 -25.13 -1.37
N SER A 73 7.12 -24.34 -2.29
CA SER A 73 7.19 -22.87 -2.31
C SER A 73 5.87 -22.27 -2.77
N ILE A 74 5.62 -21.03 -2.42
CA ILE A 74 4.53 -20.26 -3.04
C ILE A 74 4.93 -20.00 -4.49
N ASP A 75 4.02 -20.30 -5.42
CA ASP A 75 4.26 -20.05 -6.84
C ASP A 75 4.23 -18.55 -7.12
N ASN A 76 5.39 -18.02 -7.48
CA ASN A 76 5.58 -16.62 -7.88
C ASN A 76 5.80 -16.49 -9.41
N GLU A 77 5.70 -17.59 -10.18
CA GLU A 77 6.07 -17.59 -11.61
C GLU A 77 5.05 -16.86 -12.51
N GLY A 78 3.89 -16.45 -12.01
CA GLY A 78 2.90 -15.68 -12.76
C GLY A 78 3.16 -14.17 -12.85
N ASP A 79 4.05 -13.62 -12.02
CA ASP A 79 4.25 -12.17 -11.94
C ASP A 79 5.72 -11.79 -11.74
N ILE A 80 6.33 -11.19 -12.75
CA ILE A 80 7.63 -10.50 -12.68
C ILE A 80 7.51 -9.22 -11.80
N GLY A 81 6.92 -9.33 -10.63
CA GLY A 81 6.66 -8.21 -9.73
C GLY A 81 5.78 -8.54 -8.53
N GLY A 82 5.28 -9.78 -8.44
CA GLY A 82 4.35 -10.23 -7.39
C GLY A 82 3.01 -9.48 -7.45
N ASP A 83 1.89 -10.18 -7.38
CA ASP A 83 0.60 -9.50 -7.26
C ASP A 83 0.57 -8.70 -5.94
N PRO A 84 0.57 -7.35 -5.98
CA PRO A 84 0.59 -6.52 -4.78
C PRO A 84 -0.60 -6.80 -3.85
N ILE A 85 -1.73 -7.23 -4.42
CA ILE A 85 -2.94 -7.59 -3.66
C ILE A 85 -2.68 -8.90 -2.89
N ARG A 86 -2.07 -9.87 -3.54
CA ARG A 86 -1.72 -11.16 -2.93
C ARG A 86 -0.72 -10.98 -1.79
N THR A 87 0.35 -10.21 -2.02
CA THR A 87 1.35 -9.88 -0.99
C THR A 87 0.70 -9.16 0.19
N TRP A 88 -0.12 -8.16 -0.08
CA TRP A 88 -0.86 -7.44 0.96
C TRP A 88 -1.81 -8.35 1.75
N MET A 89 -2.53 -9.27 1.08
CA MET A 89 -3.38 -10.26 1.76
C MET A 89 -2.57 -11.15 2.70
N LEU A 90 -1.43 -11.64 2.25
CA LEU A 90 -0.54 -12.48 3.06
C LEU A 90 -0.03 -11.71 4.28
N ASP A 91 0.40 -10.46 4.12
CA ASP A 91 0.87 -9.63 5.21
C ASP A 91 -0.23 -9.36 6.26
N VAL A 92 -1.45 -9.06 5.80
CA VAL A 92 -2.61 -8.85 6.69
C VAL A 92 -2.99 -10.14 7.44
N LEU A 93 -2.94 -11.29 6.78
CA LEU A 93 -3.26 -12.57 7.38
C LEU A 93 -2.20 -12.99 8.41
N SER A 94 -0.92 -12.85 8.07
CA SER A 94 0.21 -13.13 8.97
C SER A 94 0.15 -12.22 10.19
N MET A 95 -0.09 -10.93 10.01
CA MET A 95 -0.24 -9.98 11.10
C MET A 95 -1.42 -10.34 12.03
N ASN A 96 -2.54 -10.76 11.47
CA ASN A 96 -3.72 -11.15 12.26
C ASN A 96 -3.47 -12.43 13.08
N SER A 97 -2.69 -13.39 12.54
CA SER A 97 -2.25 -14.59 13.27
C SER A 97 -1.36 -14.22 14.46
N LEU A 98 -0.33 -13.41 14.22
CA LEU A 98 0.58 -12.92 15.27
C LEU A 98 -0.17 -12.16 16.37
N LEU A 99 -1.15 -11.34 16.01
CA LEU A 99 -1.98 -10.61 16.97
C LEU A 99 -2.86 -11.51 17.81
N SER A 100 -3.41 -12.58 17.23
CA SER A 100 -4.22 -13.54 17.99
C SER A 100 -3.38 -14.36 18.97
N GLU A 101 -2.12 -14.67 18.62
CA GLU A 101 -1.15 -15.31 19.53
C GLU A 101 -0.65 -14.35 20.61
N SER A 102 -0.57 -13.05 20.30
CA SER A 102 -0.13 -12.02 21.24
C SER A 102 -1.24 -11.45 22.10
N ALA A 103 -2.38 -12.14 22.25
CA ALA A 103 -3.51 -11.65 23.05
C ALA A 103 -3.13 -11.31 24.51
N GLY A 104 -2.07 -11.94 25.06
CA GLY A 104 -1.44 -11.60 26.34
C GLY A 104 -0.39 -10.48 26.29
N LEU A 105 -0.12 -9.89 25.12
CA LEU A 105 0.92 -8.86 24.93
C LEU A 105 0.34 -7.52 24.49
N ARG A 106 -0.96 -7.28 24.73
CA ARG A 106 -1.65 -6.04 24.32
C ARG A 106 -1.04 -4.77 24.91
N ASP A 107 -0.37 -4.88 26.02
CA ASP A 107 0.38 -3.82 26.69
C ASP A 107 1.78 -3.57 26.12
N ARG A 108 2.24 -4.44 25.20
CA ARG A 108 3.58 -4.39 24.61
C ARG A 108 3.59 -4.24 23.08
N VAL A 109 2.43 -4.33 22.44
CA VAL A 109 2.29 -4.18 20.97
C VAL A 109 1.33 -3.03 20.71
N PHE A 110 1.86 -1.95 20.16
CA PHE A 110 1.11 -0.74 19.86
C PHE A 110 0.91 -0.58 18.36
N PHE A 111 -0.32 -0.28 17.97
CA PHE A 111 -0.67 0.03 16.59
C PHE A 111 -1.06 1.50 16.49
N GLU A 112 -0.62 2.12 15.42
CA GLU A 112 -1.13 3.43 15.05
C GLU A 112 -2.59 3.30 14.58
N ASP A 113 -3.50 4.03 15.21
CA ASP A 113 -4.90 4.08 14.80
C ASP A 113 -5.06 5.10 13.68
N VAL A 114 -5.10 4.61 12.45
CA VAL A 114 -5.32 5.44 11.25
C VAL A 114 -6.75 5.23 10.77
N PRO A 115 -7.60 6.28 10.74
CA PRO A 115 -8.92 6.21 10.14
C PRO A 115 -8.79 5.83 8.67
N SER A 116 -9.05 4.57 8.33
CA SER A 116 -8.81 4.04 6.99
C SER A 116 -10.09 3.83 6.17
N GLY A 117 -11.26 3.95 6.80
CA GLY A 117 -12.53 3.65 6.14
C GLY A 117 -12.75 2.18 5.79
N ARG A 118 -11.98 1.26 6.37
CA ARG A 118 -12.01 -0.19 6.07
C ARG A 118 -13.40 -0.81 6.15
N LYS A 119 -14.29 -0.28 6.97
CA LYS A 119 -15.68 -0.77 7.11
C LYS A 119 -16.47 -0.79 5.80
N TYR A 120 -16.07 0.03 4.82
CA TYR A 120 -16.75 0.11 3.52
C TYR A 120 -16.04 -0.67 2.41
N LEU A 121 -14.85 -1.24 2.66
CA LEU A 121 -14.07 -1.94 1.63
C LEU A 121 -14.87 -3.08 1.00
N ALA A 122 -15.52 -3.92 1.80
CA ALA A 122 -16.25 -5.09 1.29
C ALA A 122 -17.35 -4.71 0.31
N VAL A 123 -18.19 -3.73 0.65
CA VAL A 123 -19.29 -3.27 -0.22
C VAL A 123 -18.77 -2.59 -1.50
N ILE A 124 -17.66 -1.84 -1.40
CA ILE A 124 -17.06 -1.18 -2.56
C ILE A 124 -16.36 -2.18 -3.47
N ILE A 125 -15.61 -3.14 -2.93
CA ILE A 125 -14.99 -4.22 -3.70
C ILE A 125 -16.07 -5.03 -4.45
N GLN A 126 -17.19 -5.36 -3.78
CA GLN A 126 -18.32 -5.99 -4.42
C GLN A 126 -18.86 -5.13 -5.58
N ALA A 127 -19.06 -3.83 -5.34
CA ALA A 127 -19.56 -2.92 -6.36
C ALA A 127 -18.64 -2.81 -7.59
N ILE A 128 -17.31 -2.77 -7.37
CA ILE A 128 -16.31 -2.76 -8.45
C ILE A 128 -16.38 -4.06 -9.24
N ARG A 129 -16.37 -5.22 -8.56
CA ARG A 129 -16.40 -6.54 -9.19
C ARG A 129 -17.66 -6.73 -10.05
N ASP A 130 -18.81 -6.34 -9.51
CA ASP A 130 -20.11 -6.57 -10.13
C ASP A 130 -20.55 -5.39 -11.04
N CYS A 131 -19.66 -4.39 -11.24
CA CYS A 131 -19.94 -3.12 -11.97
C CYS A 131 -21.25 -2.47 -11.52
N LYS A 132 -21.49 -2.41 -10.21
CA LYS A 132 -22.67 -1.81 -9.60
C LYS A 132 -22.39 -0.41 -9.08
N LYS A 133 -23.39 0.48 -9.21
CA LYS A 133 -23.31 1.81 -8.61
C LYS A 133 -23.44 1.73 -7.08
N VAL A 134 -22.89 2.71 -6.39
CA VAL A 134 -23.06 2.89 -4.95
C VAL A 134 -23.64 4.26 -4.64
N LYS A 135 -24.48 4.31 -3.63
CA LYS A 135 -24.94 5.57 -3.02
C LYS A 135 -24.12 5.78 -1.75
N ALA A 136 -23.41 6.93 -1.69
CA ALA A 136 -22.58 7.27 -0.55
C ALA A 136 -22.97 8.62 0.03
N ARG A 137 -23.05 8.73 1.36
CA ARG A 137 -23.10 10.00 2.06
C ARG A 137 -21.68 10.37 2.45
N TYR A 138 -21.20 11.52 1.96
CA TYR A 138 -19.80 11.92 2.01
C TYR A 138 -19.64 13.30 2.62
N LYS A 139 -18.68 13.45 3.56
CA LYS A 139 -18.30 14.74 4.15
C LYS A 139 -16.99 15.23 3.55
N SER A 140 -17.07 16.29 2.74
CA SER A 140 -15.88 16.92 2.18
C SER A 140 -15.28 17.92 3.17
N TYR A 141 -13.93 17.92 3.31
CA TYR A 141 -13.27 18.97 4.12
C TYR A 141 -13.24 20.36 3.47
N ARG A 142 -13.61 20.45 2.17
CA ARG A 142 -13.69 21.72 1.47
C ARG A 142 -15.04 22.42 1.61
N LYS A 143 -16.05 21.63 1.94
CA LYS A 143 -17.42 22.11 2.13
C LYS A 143 -17.83 21.64 3.51
N ASP A 144 -18.37 22.52 4.32
CA ASP A 144 -18.88 22.14 5.66
C ASP A 144 -20.29 21.52 5.57
N SER A 145 -20.53 20.77 4.51
CA SER A 145 -21.79 20.08 4.24
C SER A 145 -21.57 18.64 3.83
N GLU A 146 -22.52 17.80 4.16
CA GLU A 146 -22.61 16.42 3.69
C GLU A 146 -23.29 16.39 2.31
N GLU A 147 -22.77 15.57 1.42
CA GLU A 147 -23.32 15.35 0.10
C GLU A 147 -23.72 13.88 -0.05
N THR A 148 -24.87 13.64 -0.67
CA THR A 148 -25.24 12.30 -1.12
C THR A 148 -24.82 12.15 -2.57
N LEU A 149 -23.96 11.18 -2.83
CA LEU A 149 -23.35 10.92 -4.12
C LEU A 149 -23.81 9.56 -4.67
N VAL A 150 -24.19 9.52 -5.94
CA VAL A 150 -24.31 8.26 -6.69
C VAL A 150 -23.03 8.10 -7.51
N LEU A 151 -22.31 7.02 -7.25
CA LEU A 151 -20.96 6.81 -7.74
C LEU A 151 -20.87 5.53 -8.58
N GLU A 152 -20.08 5.58 -9.62
CA GLU A 152 -19.64 4.44 -10.41
C GLU A 152 -18.19 4.08 -9.95
N PRO A 153 -18.02 3.08 -9.06
CA PRO A 153 -16.73 2.74 -8.50
C PRO A 153 -15.86 1.99 -9.50
N TYR A 154 -14.69 2.55 -9.83
CA TYR A 154 -13.78 1.97 -10.81
C TYR A 154 -12.67 1.18 -10.15
N PHE A 155 -11.98 1.75 -9.15
CA PHE A 155 -10.92 1.06 -8.41
C PHE A 155 -10.65 1.71 -7.05
N LEU A 156 -9.88 1.00 -6.22
CA LEU A 156 -9.40 1.43 -4.93
C LEU A 156 -7.88 1.64 -4.97
N LYS A 157 -7.39 2.66 -4.26
CA LYS A 157 -5.97 2.87 -4.00
C LYS A 157 -5.75 3.03 -2.51
N GLU A 158 -4.78 2.29 -1.97
CA GLU A 158 -4.23 2.60 -0.65
C GLU A 158 -3.08 3.60 -0.81
N PHE A 159 -3.09 4.65 0.02
CA PHE A 159 -2.00 5.61 0.10
C PHE A 159 -1.88 6.13 1.53
N LYS A 160 -0.70 6.02 2.11
CA LYS A 160 -0.43 6.41 3.51
C LYS A 160 -1.43 5.80 4.49
N ARG A 161 -1.67 4.49 4.34
CA ARG A 161 -2.58 3.66 5.17
C ARG A 161 -4.06 4.07 5.12
N ARG A 162 -4.47 4.93 4.17
CA ARG A 162 -5.85 5.34 3.92
C ARG A 162 -6.31 4.82 2.57
N TRP A 163 -7.57 4.41 2.50
CA TRP A 163 -8.20 3.93 1.28
C TRP A 163 -8.92 5.05 0.54
N TYR A 164 -8.73 5.08 -0.76
CA TYR A 164 -9.33 6.02 -1.67
C TYR A 164 -10.09 5.28 -2.76
N LEU A 165 -11.35 5.67 -2.95
CA LEU A 165 -12.17 5.21 -4.06
C LEU A 165 -12.01 6.17 -5.23
N TYR A 166 -11.67 5.62 -6.38
CA TYR A 166 -11.74 6.30 -7.65
C TYR A 166 -13.07 5.97 -8.32
N ALA A 167 -13.90 6.98 -8.56
CA ALA A 167 -15.26 6.80 -9.08
C ALA A 167 -15.69 7.97 -9.95
N TYR A 168 -16.60 7.71 -10.88
CA TYR A 168 -17.33 8.73 -11.59
C TYR A 168 -18.61 9.07 -10.84
N LYS A 169 -19.04 10.32 -10.94
CA LYS A 169 -20.25 10.86 -10.34
C LYS A 169 -21.21 11.24 -11.46
N GLY A 170 -22.12 10.35 -11.84
CA GLY A 170 -23.08 10.60 -12.91
C GLY A 170 -22.41 11.14 -14.18
N ASP A 171 -22.98 12.22 -14.76
CA ASP A 171 -22.47 12.86 -15.96
C ASP A 171 -21.34 13.88 -15.71
N SER A 172 -20.60 13.76 -14.62
CA SER A 172 -19.49 14.67 -14.32
C SER A 172 -18.33 14.53 -15.31
N ASP A 173 -17.63 15.64 -15.58
CA ASP A 173 -16.55 15.76 -16.55
C ASP A 173 -15.26 14.99 -16.19
N GLY A 174 -15.31 14.12 -15.20
CA GLY A 174 -14.13 13.34 -14.83
C GLY A 174 -14.31 12.56 -13.53
N PRO A 175 -13.30 11.74 -13.25
CA PRO A 175 -13.30 10.90 -12.08
C PRO A 175 -13.00 11.69 -10.80
N HIS A 176 -13.54 11.19 -9.68
CA HIS A 176 -13.34 11.74 -8.36
C HIS A 176 -12.56 10.75 -7.51
N MET A 177 -11.60 11.27 -6.73
CA MET A 177 -10.92 10.51 -5.71
C MET A 177 -11.55 10.83 -4.34
N LEU A 178 -12.15 9.83 -3.72
CA LEU A 178 -12.91 9.94 -2.48
C LEU A 178 -12.28 9.08 -1.38
N ALA A 179 -11.87 9.71 -0.28
CA ALA A 179 -11.31 8.99 0.85
C ALA A 179 -12.43 8.23 1.60
N LEU A 180 -12.25 6.93 1.84
CA LEU A 180 -13.25 6.07 2.45
C LEU A 180 -13.57 6.45 3.91
N ASP A 181 -12.60 6.98 4.62
CA ASP A 181 -12.76 7.44 6.01
C ASP A 181 -13.68 8.67 6.14
N ARG A 182 -13.95 9.35 5.03
CA ARG A 182 -14.92 10.47 4.96
C ARG A 182 -16.32 10.04 4.50
N MET A 183 -16.50 8.77 4.19
CA MET A 183 -17.81 8.20 3.91
C MET A 183 -18.54 7.94 5.22
N LEU A 184 -19.74 8.46 5.35
CA LEU A 184 -20.59 8.27 6.52
C LEU A 184 -21.50 7.06 6.35
N GLU A 185 -21.93 6.80 5.11
CA GLU A 185 -22.76 5.68 4.72
C GLU A 185 -22.43 5.26 3.28
N VAL A 186 -22.50 3.96 2.99
CA VAL A 186 -22.33 3.39 1.64
C VAL A 186 -23.37 2.29 1.44
N GLN A 187 -24.15 2.39 0.36
CA GLN A 187 -25.17 1.43 -0.02
C GLN A 187 -24.94 0.98 -1.46
N LEU A 188 -24.93 -0.33 -1.69
CA LEU A 188 -24.92 -0.91 -3.03
C LEU A 188 -26.26 -0.66 -3.72
N LEU A 189 -26.22 -0.20 -4.97
CA LEU A 189 -27.42 -0.01 -5.79
C LEU A 189 -27.60 -1.18 -6.78
N PRO A 190 -28.86 -1.44 -7.21
CA PRO A 190 -29.11 -2.44 -8.24
C PRO A 190 -28.59 -2.02 -9.63
N ASP A 191 -28.44 -0.71 -9.85
CA ASP A 191 -28.02 -0.12 -11.11
C ASP A 191 -26.56 -0.50 -11.45
N SER A 192 -26.33 -0.85 -12.72
CA SER A 192 -24.99 -1.18 -13.21
C SER A 192 -24.43 -0.02 -14.02
N PHE A 193 -23.11 0.00 -14.17
CA PHE A 193 -22.38 0.90 -15.07
C PHE A 193 -21.45 0.08 -15.98
N LYS A 194 -20.88 0.71 -17.01
CA LYS A 194 -19.96 0.08 -17.93
C LYS A 194 -18.57 0.68 -17.80
N LEU A 195 -17.58 -0.14 -17.48
CA LEU A 195 -16.18 0.26 -17.55
C LEU A 195 -15.78 0.47 -19.02
N PRO A 196 -14.98 1.51 -19.35
CA PRO A 196 -14.38 1.64 -20.66
C PRO A 196 -13.53 0.41 -21.01
N LYS A 197 -13.64 -0.10 -22.26
CA LYS A 197 -12.98 -1.35 -22.71
C LYS A 197 -11.45 -1.38 -22.51
N LYS A 198 -10.79 -0.20 -22.44
CA LYS A 198 -9.33 -0.07 -22.27
C LYS A 198 -8.97 0.57 -20.93
N PHE A 199 -9.85 0.48 -19.92
CA PHE A 199 -9.55 1.04 -18.63
C PHE A 199 -8.53 0.16 -17.88
N SER A 200 -7.43 0.78 -17.44
CA SER A 200 -6.41 0.17 -16.58
C SER A 200 -6.10 1.11 -15.43
N ALA A 201 -6.29 0.65 -14.20
CA ALA A 201 -5.93 1.41 -13.00
C ALA A 201 -4.41 1.63 -12.91
N ALA A 202 -3.62 0.64 -13.35
CA ALA A 202 -2.16 0.73 -13.37
C ALA A 202 -1.69 1.85 -14.32
N ASP A 203 -2.24 1.90 -15.54
CA ASP A 203 -1.91 2.95 -16.52
C ASP A 203 -2.35 4.33 -16.03
N TYR A 204 -3.50 4.38 -15.35
CA TYR A 204 -4.03 5.61 -14.80
C TYR A 204 -3.11 6.23 -13.74
N PHE A 205 -2.50 5.41 -12.88
CA PHE A 205 -1.58 5.86 -11.84
C PHE A 205 -0.11 5.83 -12.24
N LEU A 206 0.18 5.46 -13.47
CA LEU A 206 1.57 5.36 -13.92
C LEU A 206 2.31 6.71 -13.73
N GLY A 207 3.19 6.78 -12.73
CA GLY A 207 3.97 7.96 -12.38
C GLY A 207 3.24 9.00 -11.52
N ILE A 208 2.04 8.69 -11.02
CA ILE A 208 1.34 9.53 -10.04
C ILE A 208 1.78 9.12 -8.64
N TYR A 209 2.42 10.05 -7.94
CA TYR A 209 2.90 9.81 -6.58
C TYR A 209 1.74 9.67 -5.58
N GLY A 210 0.93 10.69 -5.47
CA GLY A 210 -0.16 10.77 -4.50
C GLY A 210 -1.48 10.17 -4.96
N THR A 211 -2.56 10.79 -4.54
CA THR A 211 -3.92 10.33 -4.80
C THR A 211 -4.65 11.15 -5.86
N ARG A 212 -4.15 12.32 -6.22
CA ARG A 212 -4.85 13.25 -7.11
C ARG A 212 -4.31 13.19 -8.52
N VAL A 213 -5.24 13.06 -9.45
CA VAL A 213 -4.96 13.20 -10.88
C VAL A 213 -5.61 14.48 -11.36
N TYR A 214 -4.81 15.35 -11.95
CA TYR A 214 -5.30 16.56 -12.61
C TYR A 214 -5.18 16.40 -14.12
N PRO A 215 -6.10 16.99 -14.91
CA PRO A 215 -5.92 17.06 -16.35
C PRO A 215 -4.56 17.68 -16.70
N ASN A 216 -3.86 17.08 -17.67
CA ASN A 216 -2.55 17.56 -18.16
C ASN A 216 -1.36 17.42 -17.19
N MET A 217 -1.45 16.61 -16.13
CA MET A 217 -0.28 16.25 -15.33
C MET A 217 0.75 15.54 -16.22
N LYS A 218 1.97 16.05 -16.22
CA LYS A 218 3.11 15.43 -16.91
C LYS A 218 4.04 14.81 -15.88
N LYS A 219 4.62 13.68 -16.24
CA LYS A 219 5.75 13.13 -15.50
C LYS A 219 6.95 14.01 -15.73
N GLU A 220 7.69 14.27 -14.68
CA GLU A 220 8.93 15.00 -14.71
C GLU A 220 10.03 14.16 -14.06
N LYS A 221 11.25 14.33 -14.57
CA LYS A 221 12.42 13.72 -13.93
C LYS A 221 12.84 14.60 -12.76
N VAL A 222 12.64 14.10 -11.55
CA VAL A 222 13.07 14.78 -10.33
C VAL A 222 14.40 14.20 -9.88
N LEU A 223 15.32 15.08 -9.49
CA LEU A 223 16.59 14.72 -8.88
C LEU A 223 16.64 15.29 -7.46
N LEU A 224 16.91 14.40 -6.51
CA LEU A 224 17.05 14.74 -5.09
C LEU A 224 18.48 14.41 -4.64
N LYS A 225 19.15 15.38 -4.01
CA LYS A 225 20.37 15.18 -3.25
C LYS A 225 19.98 14.88 -1.81
N VAL A 226 20.48 13.78 -1.28
CA VAL A 226 20.04 13.20 0.00
C VAL A 226 21.25 12.99 0.90
N SER A 227 21.16 13.38 2.17
CA SER A 227 22.21 13.19 3.15
C SER A 227 22.57 11.71 3.34
N PRO A 228 23.78 11.36 3.83
CA PRO A 228 24.22 9.97 3.99
C PRO A 228 23.26 9.14 4.85
N MET A 229 22.85 9.70 5.99
CA MET A 229 21.93 8.99 6.89
C MET A 229 20.57 8.77 6.23
N GLN A 230 19.98 9.79 5.62
CA GLN A 230 18.67 9.69 4.98
C GLN A 230 18.71 8.77 3.76
N SER A 231 19.86 8.64 3.07
CA SER A 231 20.03 7.74 1.93
C SER A 231 19.79 6.26 2.29
N HIS A 232 20.13 5.82 3.51
CA HIS A 232 19.83 4.46 3.98
C HIS A 232 18.31 4.21 4.04
N TYR A 233 17.54 5.21 4.50
CA TYR A 233 16.07 5.10 4.54
C TYR A 233 15.47 5.09 3.13
N PHE A 234 15.98 5.89 2.21
CA PHE A 234 15.55 5.89 0.82
C PHE A 234 15.78 4.55 0.12
N ARG A 235 16.90 3.88 0.41
CA ARG A 235 17.19 2.53 -0.12
C ARG A 235 16.26 1.48 0.47
N SER A 236 15.98 1.56 1.78
CA SER A 236 15.14 0.57 2.47
C SER A 236 13.65 0.76 2.21
N LEU A 237 13.19 2.00 2.02
CA LEU A 237 11.81 2.36 1.75
C LEU A 237 11.75 3.41 0.64
N PRO A 238 11.77 2.99 -0.63
CA PRO A 238 11.70 3.91 -1.76
C PRO A 238 10.43 4.75 -1.74
N LEU A 239 10.56 6.05 -2.00
CA LEU A 239 9.41 6.97 -2.07
C LEU A 239 8.45 6.61 -3.20
N HIS A 240 8.97 6.08 -4.30
CA HIS A 240 8.18 5.70 -5.47
C HIS A 240 8.87 4.56 -6.24
N ALA A 241 8.10 3.71 -6.92
CA ALA A 241 8.63 2.59 -7.69
C ALA A 241 9.63 2.98 -8.80
N SER A 242 9.60 4.24 -9.27
CA SER A 242 10.57 4.76 -10.24
C SER A 242 11.89 5.22 -9.63
N GLN A 243 12.08 5.12 -8.30
CA GLN A 243 13.31 5.54 -7.64
C GLN A 243 14.52 4.81 -8.18
N LYS A 244 15.57 5.58 -8.53
CA LYS A 244 16.89 5.06 -8.89
C LYS A 244 17.96 5.88 -8.21
N GLU A 245 18.90 5.23 -7.55
CA GLU A 245 20.10 5.87 -7.06
C GLU A 245 21.07 6.01 -8.24
N LEU A 246 21.45 7.25 -8.56
CA LEU A 246 22.34 7.57 -9.68
C LEU A 246 23.80 7.69 -9.24
N GLU A 247 24.02 8.29 -8.07
CA GLU A 247 25.35 8.58 -7.54
C GLU A 247 25.37 8.35 -6.03
N THR A 248 26.52 7.87 -5.54
CA THR A 248 26.80 7.71 -4.11
C THR A 248 28.17 8.32 -3.81
N HIS A 249 28.18 9.28 -2.88
CA HIS A 249 29.36 9.97 -2.37
C HIS A 249 29.42 9.80 -0.85
N ASP A 250 30.53 10.21 -0.25
CA ASP A 250 30.71 10.08 1.21
C ASP A 250 29.75 11.02 1.99
N ASP A 251 29.39 12.16 1.42
CA ASP A 251 28.60 13.21 2.05
C ASP A 251 27.17 13.33 1.48
N TYR A 252 26.82 12.63 0.39
CA TYR A 252 25.45 12.59 -0.18
C TYR A 252 25.26 11.44 -1.17
N SER A 253 24.00 11.16 -1.51
CA SER A 253 23.60 10.39 -2.69
C SER A 253 22.62 11.17 -3.56
N ILE A 254 22.58 10.86 -4.86
CA ILE A 254 21.60 11.43 -5.79
C ILE A 254 20.61 10.37 -6.21
N PHE A 255 19.33 10.64 -5.94
CA PHE A 255 18.21 9.81 -6.35
C PHE A 255 17.41 10.48 -7.46
N SER A 256 16.97 9.69 -8.43
CA SER A 256 16.09 10.15 -9.51
C SER A 256 14.71 9.49 -9.41
N TYR A 257 13.69 10.23 -9.84
CA TYR A 257 12.30 9.81 -9.90
C TYR A 257 11.67 10.24 -11.22
N ASP A 258 10.80 9.41 -11.77
CA ASP A 258 9.94 9.76 -12.90
C ASP A 258 8.49 9.86 -12.38
N VAL A 259 8.09 11.03 -11.87
CA VAL A 259 6.81 11.24 -11.17
C VAL A 259 6.13 12.53 -11.60
N THR A 260 4.84 12.59 -11.37
CA THR A 260 4.11 13.86 -11.40
C THR A 260 4.36 14.61 -10.09
N ILE A 261 4.71 15.89 -10.20
CA ILE A 261 4.95 16.75 -9.04
C ILE A 261 3.59 17.23 -8.51
N ASP A 262 2.98 16.43 -7.65
CA ASP A 262 1.74 16.76 -6.99
C ASP A 262 1.94 17.35 -5.58
N PHE A 263 0.85 17.61 -4.90
CA PHE A 263 0.89 18.11 -3.51
C PHE A 263 1.52 17.08 -2.56
N ASP A 264 1.18 15.80 -2.71
CA ASP A 264 1.64 14.75 -1.82
C ASP A 264 3.16 14.53 -1.94
N PHE A 265 3.69 14.54 -3.18
CA PHE A 265 5.13 14.45 -3.41
C PHE A 265 5.91 15.61 -2.78
N ARG A 266 5.41 16.85 -2.97
CA ARG A 266 6.05 18.03 -2.34
C ARG A 266 6.03 17.95 -0.81
N GLN A 267 4.92 17.50 -0.21
CA GLN A 267 4.82 17.36 1.24
C GLN A 267 5.82 16.32 1.78
N ASP A 268 6.01 15.21 1.07
CA ASP A 268 6.95 14.18 1.49
C ASP A 268 8.39 14.67 1.36
N VAL A 269 8.76 15.36 0.27
CA VAL A 269 10.08 15.97 0.14
C VAL A 269 10.33 16.99 1.25
N LEU A 270 9.34 17.83 1.59
CA LEU A 270 9.45 18.81 2.68
C LEU A 270 9.61 18.17 4.06
N SER A 271 9.04 16.98 4.27
CA SER A 271 9.09 16.29 5.55
C SER A 271 10.51 15.84 5.96
N PHE A 272 11.41 15.75 4.98
CA PHE A 272 12.84 15.42 5.24
C PHE A 272 13.68 16.62 5.67
N GLY A 273 13.10 17.83 5.68
CA GLY A 273 13.79 19.05 6.11
C GLY A 273 15.05 19.34 5.29
N SER A 274 16.17 19.59 5.99
CA SER A 274 17.47 19.90 5.37
C SER A 274 18.23 18.68 4.82
N ASP A 275 17.76 17.45 5.10
CA ASP A 275 18.43 16.23 4.64
C ASP A 275 18.20 15.95 3.16
N VAL A 276 17.24 16.64 2.53
CA VAL A 276 16.92 16.45 1.12
C VAL A 276 16.86 17.79 0.39
N GLU A 277 17.67 17.90 -0.65
CA GLU A 277 17.68 19.05 -1.56
C GLU A 277 17.15 18.66 -2.93
N VAL A 278 16.23 19.46 -3.48
CA VAL A 278 15.77 19.31 -4.86
C VAL A 278 16.79 19.92 -5.81
N LEU A 279 17.41 19.10 -6.66
CA LEU A 279 18.33 19.56 -7.70
C LEU A 279 17.58 19.93 -9.00
N SER A 280 16.56 19.15 -9.35
CA SER A 280 15.76 19.29 -10.58
C SER A 280 14.34 18.74 -10.34
N PRO A 281 13.30 19.27 -11.03
CA PRO A 281 13.35 20.43 -11.94
C PRO A 281 13.35 21.77 -11.20
N GLU A 282 13.77 22.82 -11.89
CA GLU A 282 13.88 24.17 -11.32
C GLU A 282 12.54 24.71 -10.77
N VAL A 283 11.44 24.32 -11.37
CA VAL A 283 10.09 24.71 -10.88
C VAL A 283 9.84 24.16 -9.47
N LEU A 284 10.16 22.89 -9.24
CA LEU A 284 10.03 22.28 -7.91
C LEU A 284 11.01 22.92 -6.91
N ARG A 285 12.27 23.12 -7.33
CA ARG A 285 13.29 23.78 -6.49
C ARG A 285 12.83 25.14 -6.00
N ARG A 286 12.28 25.98 -6.88
CA ARG A 286 11.72 27.29 -6.51
C ARG A 286 10.55 27.18 -5.56
N GLN A 287 9.64 26.24 -5.78
CA GLN A 287 8.50 26.00 -4.86
C GLN A 287 8.99 25.62 -3.46
N MET A 288 10.04 24.78 -3.35
CA MET A 288 10.64 24.44 -2.05
C MET A 288 11.25 25.65 -1.38
N ALA A 289 11.99 26.47 -2.12
CA ALA A 289 12.58 27.70 -1.60
C ALA A 289 11.52 28.69 -1.09
N GLU A 290 10.42 28.88 -1.83
CA GLU A 290 9.31 29.72 -1.40
C GLU A 290 8.65 29.21 -0.10
N ILE A 291 8.44 27.90 0.03
CA ILE A 291 7.89 27.30 1.24
C ILE A 291 8.85 27.47 2.42
N ALA A 292 10.15 27.21 2.21
CA ALA A 292 11.16 27.39 3.26
C ALA A 292 11.23 28.85 3.74
N ASN A 293 11.18 29.80 2.82
CA ASN A 293 11.15 31.24 3.16
C ASN A 293 9.87 31.61 3.96
N ASN A 294 8.72 31.06 3.57
CA ASN A 294 7.48 31.29 4.30
C ASN A 294 7.50 30.65 5.70
N LEU A 295 8.13 29.50 5.85
CA LEU A 295 8.35 28.86 7.16
C LEU A 295 9.28 29.71 8.01
N SER A 296 10.42 30.15 7.48
CA SER A 296 11.36 31.03 8.17
C SER A 296 10.67 32.30 8.72
N LYS A 297 9.87 32.97 7.90
CA LYS A 297 9.07 34.13 8.32
C LYS A 297 8.08 33.81 9.43
N LYS A 298 7.42 32.66 9.37
CA LYS A 298 6.43 32.23 10.40
C LYS A 298 7.09 31.93 11.75
N TYR A 299 8.30 31.42 11.74
CA TYR A 299 9.07 31.14 12.96
C TYR A 299 9.86 32.34 13.48
N GLY A 300 9.79 33.50 12.81
CA GLY A 300 10.44 34.75 13.24
C GLY A 300 11.97 34.72 13.13
N TYR A 301 12.54 33.79 12.32
CA TYR A 301 13.98 33.78 12.08
C TYR A 301 14.33 34.81 10.99
N GLU A 302 14.60 36.07 11.43
CA GLU A 302 15.28 37.02 10.59
C GLU A 302 16.79 36.69 10.63
N GLN A 303 17.37 36.37 9.48
CA GLN A 303 18.85 36.39 9.36
C GLN A 303 19.33 37.79 9.73
N THR A 304 19.85 37.95 10.92
CA THR A 304 20.71 39.07 11.21
C THR A 304 21.86 39.01 10.19
N LYS A 305 21.88 39.95 9.25
CA LYS A 305 23.04 40.17 8.41
C LYS A 305 24.14 40.65 9.35
N GLU A 306 24.92 39.74 9.90
CA GLU A 306 26.22 40.10 10.42
C GLU A 306 27.03 40.61 9.21
N ALA A 307 27.25 41.92 9.23
CA ALA A 307 28.15 42.58 8.30
C ALA A 307 29.52 41.92 8.46
N ILE A 308 29.95 41.27 7.39
CA ILE A 308 31.37 40.92 7.22
C ILE A 308 32.04 42.24 6.87
N ASP A 309 32.64 42.89 7.86
CA ASP A 309 33.67 43.90 7.69
C ASP A 309 35.03 43.24 7.40
#